data_2c40635683f6ac591131b8efbb92eaa6
#
_entry.id   2c40635683f6ac591131b8efbb92eaa6
#
_cell.length_a   1.000
_cell.length_b   1.000
_cell.length_c   1.000
_cell.angle_alpha   90.00
_cell.angle_beta   90.00
_cell.angle_gamma   90.00
#
_symmetry.space_group_name_H-M   'P 1'
#
loop_
_entity.id
_entity.type
_entity.pdbx_description
1 polymer ?
#
loop_
_entity_poly.entity_id
_entity_poly.type
_entity_poly.pdbx_seq_one_letter_code
_entity_poly.pdbx_strand_id
1 'polypeptide(L)'
;MNLYIDIDNTICITDASLLDKYEKATPIVERIADINRMYMEGKHITYWTARGGLSGIDYTELTRAQLQSWGCMYHELKMNKPSFDLFIDDKCCHSDSYWKSRPHMGQRKSRADIVTKGWGHEIVFVNNDQYCGKVLHFNKGSKFSMHFHLLKKETWYVSSGIFRFTYIDTNTADIITQQLDTGDVITNEKGQPHQIYCIEDGDIFEVSTTHYDSDSYRIGKGDSQK
;
A
#
# COMPACT_ATOMS: atom_id res chain seq x y z
N MET A 1 1.16 0.30 -23.75
CA MET A 1 1.21 1.59 -23.02
C MET A 1 2.58 2.18 -23.23
N ASN A 2 2.69 3.47 -23.60
CA ASN A 2 3.96 4.15 -23.83
C ASN A 2 4.29 4.99 -22.59
N LEU A 3 5.50 4.85 -22.06
CA LEU A 3 5.98 5.56 -20.88
C LEU A 3 7.20 6.42 -21.26
N TYR A 4 7.14 7.70 -20.91
CA TYR A 4 8.25 8.64 -21.02
C TYR A 4 8.79 8.88 -19.61
N ILE A 5 10.06 8.61 -19.41
CA ILE A 5 10.67 8.59 -18.08
C ILE A 5 11.91 9.48 -18.13
N ASP A 6 11.97 10.47 -17.25
CA ASP A 6 13.14 11.31 -17.08
C ASP A 6 14.28 10.54 -16.40
N ILE A 7 15.50 11.05 -16.48
CA ILE A 7 16.70 10.39 -15.96
C ILE A 7 17.14 11.03 -14.65
N ASP A 8 17.53 12.31 -14.70
CA ASP A 8 18.15 13.00 -13.56
C ASP A 8 17.14 13.29 -12.44
N ASN A 9 17.47 12.95 -11.21
CA ASN A 9 16.60 13.01 -10.03
C ASN A 9 15.29 12.21 -10.19
N THR A 10 15.25 11.33 -11.19
CA THR A 10 14.13 10.42 -11.48
C THR A 10 14.56 8.97 -11.32
N ILE A 11 15.57 8.50 -12.07
CA ILE A 11 16.14 7.15 -11.94
C ILE A 11 17.60 7.17 -11.44
N CYS A 12 18.18 8.34 -11.30
CA CYS A 12 19.48 8.55 -10.68
C CYS A 12 19.47 9.84 -9.85
N ILE A 13 20.44 9.97 -8.96
CA ILE A 13 20.70 11.18 -8.20
C ILE A 13 21.82 11.95 -8.87
N THR A 14 21.58 13.23 -9.15
CA THR A 14 22.57 14.18 -9.64
C THR A 14 22.69 15.34 -8.68
N ASP A 15 23.92 15.76 -8.37
CA ASP A 15 24.18 16.95 -7.55
C ASP A 15 24.40 18.17 -8.46
N ALA A 16 23.43 19.06 -8.47
CA ALA A 16 23.47 20.27 -9.30
C ALA A 16 24.62 21.23 -8.97
N SER A 17 25.26 21.09 -7.80
CA SER A 17 26.42 21.91 -7.40
C SER A 17 27.72 21.48 -8.08
N LEU A 18 27.77 20.27 -8.67
CA LEU A 18 28.95 19.73 -9.30
C LEU A 18 29.01 20.08 -10.80
N LEU A 19 30.20 20.45 -11.29
CA LEU A 19 30.43 20.69 -12.74
C LEU A 19 30.27 19.41 -13.53
N ASP A 20 30.72 18.28 -12.97
CA ASP A 20 30.70 16.92 -13.56
C ASP A 20 29.48 16.08 -13.01
N LYS A 21 28.37 16.74 -12.77
CA LYS A 21 27.18 16.15 -12.15
C LYS A 21 26.61 14.94 -12.86
N TYR A 22 26.73 14.90 -14.19
CA TYR A 22 26.19 13.77 -14.94
C TYR A 22 27.14 12.57 -14.88
N GLU A 23 28.46 12.79 -14.91
CA GLU A 23 29.50 11.76 -14.79
C GLU A 23 29.41 11.06 -13.41
N LYS A 24 29.06 11.83 -12.38
CA LYS A 24 28.94 11.36 -10.99
C LYS A 24 27.52 10.92 -10.60
N ALA A 25 26.61 10.87 -11.55
CA ALA A 25 25.25 10.43 -11.29
C ALA A 25 25.22 8.99 -10.74
N THR A 26 24.46 8.77 -9.66
CA THR A 26 24.34 7.47 -9.01
C THR A 26 22.94 6.89 -9.22
N PRO A 27 22.80 5.61 -9.62
CA PRO A 27 21.50 5.02 -9.93
C PRO A 27 20.63 4.81 -8.69
N ILE A 28 19.33 5.00 -8.85
CA ILE A 28 18.31 4.60 -7.88
C ILE A 28 17.82 3.20 -8.30
N VAL A 29 18.49 2.18 -7.78
CA VAL A 29 18.36 0.79 -8.23
C VAL A 29 16.91 0.29 -8.18
N GLU A 30 16.16 0.65 -7.15
CA GLU A 30 14.77 0.23 -6.97
C GLU A 30 13.84 0.80 -8.06
N ARG A 31 14.07 2.05 -8.46
CA ARG A 31 13.28 2.70 -9.51
C ARG A 31 13.59 2.07 -10.89
N ILE A 32 14.86 1.77 -11.14
CA ILE A 32 15.29 1.07 -12.36
C ILE A 32 14.67 -0.34 -12.42
N ALA A 33 14.71 -1.09 -11.33
CA ALA A 33 14.11 -2.42 -11.26
C ALA A 33 12.59 -2.38 -11.54
N ASP A 34 11.89 -1.38 -11.04
CA ASP A 34 10.45 -1.19 -11.28
C ASP A 34 10.17 -0.89 -12.77
N ILE A 35 10.99 -0.04 -13.41
CA ILE A 35 10.88 0.26 -14.83
C ILE A 35 11.19 -0.96 -15.69
N ASN A 36 12.24 -1.70 -15.36
CA ASN A 36 12.61 -2.94 -16.05
C ASN A 36 11.49 -3.98 -16.00
N ARG A 37 10.80 -4.10 -14.87
CA ARG A 37 9.61 -4.94 -14.78
C ARG A 37 8.52 -4.46 -15.74
N MET A 38 8.24 -3.16 -15.80
CA MET A 38 7.26 -2.61 -16.74
C MET A 38 7.66 -2.88 -18.21
N TYR A 39 8.96 -2.85 -18.52
CA TYR A 39 9.47 -3.26 -19.83
C TYR A 39 9.16 -4.74 -20.12
N MET A 40 9.42 -5.63 -19.14
CA MET A 40 9.14 -7.07 -19.28
C MET A 40 7.63 -7.38 -19.36
N GLU A 41 6.78 -6.53 -18.78
CA GLU A 41 5.31 -6.57 -18.93
C GLU A 41 4.83 -6.07 -20.32
N GLY A 42 5.74 -5.74 -21.23
CA GLY A 42 5.41 -5.30 -22.59
C GLY A 42 5.05 -3.81 -22.72
N LYS A 43 5.36 -2.99 -21.73
CA LYS A 43 5.20 -1.53 -21.85
C LYS A 43 6.37 -0.94 -22.65
N HIS A 44 6.07 0.02 -23.51
CA HIS A 44 7.11 0.71 -24.28
C HIS A 44 7.76 1.80 -23.44
N ILE A 45 9.06 1.66 -23.17
CA ILE A 45 9.84 2.56 -22.30
C ILE A 45 10.69 3.48 -23.15
N THR A 46 10.54 4.79 -22.98
CA THR A 46 11.37 5.83 -23.56
C THR A 46 12.00 6.64 -22.43
N TYR A 47 13.32 6.62 -22.31
CA TYR A 47 14.02 7.60 -21.47
C TYR A 47 14.16 8.92 -22.21
N TRP A 48 13.80 10.03 -21.55
CA TRP A 48 13.82 11.36 -22.14
C TRP A 48 14.44 12.38 -21.18
N THR A 49 15.61 12.91 -21.54
CA THR A 49 16.43 13.75 -20.66
C THR A 49 16.72 15.13 -21.26
N ALA A 50 16.86 16.12 -20.38
CA ALA A 50 17.29 17.49 -20.73
C ALA A 50 18.82 17.67 -20.71
N ARG A 51 19.60 16.60 -20.51
CA ARG A 51 21.08 16.67 -20.54
C ARG A 51 21.57 17.30 -21.82
N GLY A 52 22.40 18.30 -21.68
CA GLY A 52 22.98 19.02 -22.83
C GLY A 52 22.10 20.13 -23.40
N GLY A 53 20.81 20.15 -23.12
CA GLY A 53 19.89 21.11 -23.73
C GLY A 53 20.20 22.60 -23.47
N LEU A 54 20.78 22.93 -22.32
CA LEU A 54 21.20 24.30 -22.00
C LEU A 54 22.69 24.57 -22.32
N SER A 55 23.56 23.55 -22.15
CA SER A 55 25.01 23.71 -22.34
C SER A 55 25.45 23.55 -23.78
N GLY A 56 24.62 22.93 -24.63
CA GLY A 56 24.99 22.54 -25.99
C GLY A 56 25.99 21.36 -26.06
N ILE A 57 26.37 20.75 -24.94
CA ILE A 57 27.26 19.62 -24.87
C ILE A 57 26.46 18.34 -25.18
N ASP A 58 26.97 17.49 -26.05
CA ASP A 58 26.37 16.21 -26.34
C ASP A 58 26.72 15.17 -25.26
N TYR A 59 25.76 14.79 -24.46
CA TYR A 59 25.88 13.75 -23.43
C TYR A 59 25.29 12.40 -23.87
N THR A 60 25.01 12.18 -25.13
CA THR A 60 24.33 10.98 -25.64
C THR A 60 25.08 9.71 -25.26
N GLU A 61 26.39 9.65 -25.57
CA GLU A 61 27.21 8.46 -25.29
C GLU A 61 27.41 8.21 -23.80
N LEU A 62 27.63 9.26 -23.00
CA LEU A 62 27.68 9.14 -21.54
C LEU A 62 26.40 8.56 -21.00
N THR A 63 25.25 9.09 -21.45
CA THR A 63 23.94 8.66 -20.98
C THR A 63 23.65 7.21 -21.35
N ARG A 64 24.01 6.79 -22.58
CA ARG A 64 23.91 5.38 -23.01
C ARG A 64 24.75 4.45 -22.14
N ALA A 65 26.00 4.81 -21.92
CA ALA A 65 26.91 4.01 -21.10
C ALA A 65 26.42 3.86 -19.68
N GLN A 66 25.86 4.92 -19.09
CA GLN A 66 25.25 4.88 -17.76
C GLN A 66 24.02 4.00 -17.72
N LEU A 67 23.05 4.19 -18.62
CA LEU A 67 21.86 3.35 -18.67
C LEU A 67 22.20 1.87 -18.85
N GLN A 68 23.20 1.55 -19.67
CA GLN A 68 23.72 0.20 -19.84
C GLN A 68 24.35 -0.34 -18.55
N SER A 69 25.24 0.44 -17.91
CA SER A 69 25.93 0.04 -16.68
C SER A 69 24.96 -0.13 -15.49
N TRP A 70 23.85 0.60 -15.48
CA TRP A 70 22.80 0.51 -14.48
C TRP A 70 21.79 -0.61 -14.77
N GLY A 71 21.94 -1.32 -15.91
CA GLY A 71 21.06 -2.42 -16.29
C GLY A 71 19.66 -1.96 -16.71
N CYS A 72 19.52 -0.75 -17.23
CA CYS A 72 18.23 -0.22 -17.67
C CYS A 72 17.73 -0.91 -18.94
N MET A 73 16.49 -1.37 -18.94
CA MET A 73 15.80 -1.94 -20.10
C MET A 73 14.86 -0.88 -20.70
N TYR A 74 15.05 -0.55 -21.97
CA TYR A 74 14.26 0.47 -22.65
C TYR A 74 14.23 0.25 -24.18
N HIS A 75 13.31 0.91 -24.87
CA HIS A 75 13.18 0.86 -26.32
C HIS A 75 13.83 2.05 -26.99
N GLU A 76 13.79 3.22 -26.36
CA GLU A 76 14.26 4.47 -26.95
C GLU A 76 14.93 5.37 -25.90
N LEU A 77 16.00 6.08 -26.32
CA LEU A 77 16.58 7.18 -25.57
C LEU A 77 16.42 8.46 -26.38
N LYS A 78 15.73 9.44 -25.77
CA LYS A 78 15.57 10.79 -26.33
C LYS A 78 16.37 11.80 -25.52
N MET A 79 17.18 12.54 -26.23
CA MET A 79 17.90 13.69 -25.70
C MET A 79 17.08 14.97 -25.94
N ASN A 80 17.61 16.11 -25.50
CA ASN A 80 17.04 17.44 -25.77
C ASN A 80 15.60 17.64 -25.32
N LYS A 81 15.25 17.07 -24.15
CA LYS A 81 14.03 17.45 -23.45
C LYS A 81 14.10 18.95 -23.18
N PRO A 82 13.07 19.75 -23.51
CA PRO A 82 13.06 21.17 -23.20
C PRO A 82 13.34 21.43 -21.72
N SER A 83 14.15 22.44 -21.43
CA SER A 83 14.26 22.95 -20.06
C SER A 83 13.01 23.78 -19.73
N PHE A 84 12.42 23.55 -18.55
CA PHE A 84 11.20 24.23 -18.10
C PHE A 84 11.22 24.39 -16.57
N ASP A 85 10.55 25.42 -16.10
CA ASP A 85 10.34 25.64 -14.66
C ASP A 85 9.11 24.87 -14.16
N LEU A 86 8.07 24.72 -15.02
CA LEU A 86 6.84 23.99 -14.72
C LEU A 86 6.35 23.25 -15.96
N PHE A 87 6.01 21.97 -15.79
CA PHE A 87 5.42 21.13 -16.83
C PHE A 87 4.01 20.75 -16.40
N ILE A 88 3.00 21.23 -17.16
CA ILE A 88 1.58 20.94 -16.91
C ILE A 88 1.08 20.03 -18.05
N ASP A 89 0.61 18.84 -17.71
CA ASP A 89 0.13 17.84 -18.66
C ASP A 89 -0.91 16.95 -17.95
N ASP A 90 -1.90 16.46 -18.68
CA ASP A 90 -2.97 15.59 -18.14
C ASP A 90 -2.52 14.17 -17.81
N LYS A 91 -1.29 13.79 -18.22
CA LYS A 91 -0.73 12.42 -18.08
C LYS A 91 0.59 12.39 -17.31
N CYS A 92 1.10 13.53 -16.86
CA CYS A 92 2.36 13.57 -16.11
C CYS A 92 2.13 13.38 -14.61
N CYS A 93 3.12 12.81 -13.94
CA CYS A 93 3.19 12.84 -12.50
C CYS A 93 4.63 13.11 -12.04
N HIS A 94 4.78 13.71 -10.87
CA HIS A 94 6.09 13.92 -10.26
C HIS A 94 6.70 12.56 -9.85
N SER A 95 7.98 12.35 -10.13
CA SER A 95 8.68 11.08 -9.88
C SER A 95 8.52 10.59 -8.43
N ASP A 96 8.72 11.47 -7.44
CA ASP A 96 8.60 11.07 -6.04
C ASP A 96 7.17 10.69 -5.66
N SER A 97 6.16 11.38 -6.20
CA SER A 97 4.76 11.03 -5.97
C SER A 97 4.42 9.69 -6.60
N TYR A 98 4.95 9.42 -7.80
CA TYR A 98 4.76 8.16 -8.50
C TYR A 98 5.30 6.97 -7.70
N TRP A 99 6.52 7.07 -7.13
CA TRP A 99 7.10 5.98 -6.36
C TRP A 99 6.70 5.95 -4.89
N LYS A 100 6.29 7.08 -4.29
CA LYS A 100 5.70 7.08 -2.94
C LYS A 100 4.36 6.35 -2.88
N SER A 101 3.56 6.44 -3.94
CA SER A 101 2.25 5.77 -4.01
C SER A 101 2.34 4.29 -4.42
N ARG A 102 3.52 3.81 -4.86
CA ARG A 102 3.73 2.42 -5.26
C ARG A 102 4.45 1.66 -4.16
N PRO A 103 3.92 0.54 -3.70
CA PRO A 103 4.68 -0.34 -2.82
C PRO A 103 5.92 -0.81 -3.59
N HIS A 104 7.09 -0.53 -3.04
CA HIS A 104 8.34 -1.09 -3.57
C HIS A 104 8.24 -2.62 -3.54
N MET A 105 8.37 -3.26 -4.70
CA MET A 105 8.42 -4.73 -4.81
C MET A 105 9.79 -5.29 -4.41
N GLY A 106 10.39 -4.75 -3.36
CA GLY A 106 11.45 -5.42 -2.65
C GLY A 106 10.84 -6.03 -1.38
N GLN A 107 11.25 -7.23 -1.00
CA GLN A 107 10.88 -7.81 0.30
C GLN A 107 11.38 -6.86 1.39
N ARG A 108 10.53 -5.92 1.83
CA ARG A 108 10.83 -5.04 2.96
C ARG A 108 10.34 -5.73 4.21
N LYS A 109 11.26 -6.06 5.09
CA LYS A 109 10.90 -6.40 6.46
C LYS A 109 10.32 -5.15 7.10
N SER A 110 9.05 -5.18 7.43
CA SER A 110 8.38 -4.16 8.25
C SER A 110 7.99 -4.78 9.60
N ARG A 111 7.61 -3.94 10.53
CA ARG A 111 6.94 -4.36 11.77
C ARG A 111 5.48 -3.99 11.64
N ALA A 112 4.62 -4.85 12.19
CA ALA A 112 3.21 -4.56 12.30
C ALA A 112 2.95 -3.45 13.33
N ASP A 113 1.92 -2.66 13.12
CA ASP A 113 1.45 -1.66 14.08
C ASP A 113 0.59 -2.36 15.14
N ILE A 114 0.83 -2.04 16.42
CA ILE A 114 0.04 -2.56 17.54
C ILE A 114 -0.85 -1.43 18.07
N VAL A 115 -2.16 -1.64 18.03
CA VAL A 115 -3.16 -0.68 18.49
C VAL A 115 -3.89 -1.25 19.71
N THR A 116 -3.64 -0.67 20.88
CA THR A 116 -4.29 -1.08 22.12
C THR A 116 -5.78 -0.73 22.10
N LYS A 117 -6.63 -1.65 22.54
CA LYS A 117 -8.08 -1.51 22.65
C LYS A 117 -8.54 -1.87 24.06
N GLY A 118 -9.74 -1.45 24.47
CA GLY A 118 -10.31 -1.84 25.76
C GLY A 118 -10.57 -3.34 25.90
N TRP A 119 -10.64 -4.06 24.79
CA TRP A 119 -10.90 -5.51 24.74
C TRP A 119 -9.62 -6.35 24.49
N GLY A 120 -8.47 -5.71 24.28
CA GLY A 120 -7.20 -6.36 23.97
C GLY A 120 -6.35 -5.49 23.06
N HIS A 121 -5.98 -5.97 21.89
CA HIS A 121 -5.23 -5.18 20.91
C HIS A 121 -5.39 -5.70 19.48
N GLU A 122 -5.13 -4.84 18.51
CA GLU A 122 -5.02 -5.19 17.10
C GLU A 122 -3.55 -5.17 16.69
N ILE A 123 -3.12 -6.16 15.91
CA ILE A 123 -1.84 -6.18 15.20
C ILE A 123 -2.15 -5.96 13.72
N VAL A 124 -1.94 -4.75 13.23
CA VAL A 124 -2.20 -4.40 11.82
C VAL A 124 -0.95 -4.70 11.02
N PHE A 125 -0.93 -5.78 10.23
CA PHE A 125 0.23 -6.14 9.43
C PHE A 125 0.14 -5.68 7.98
N VAL A 126 -1.06 -5.30 7.51
CA VAL A 126 -1.28 -4.64 6.22
C VAL A 126 -2.59 -3.85 6.23
N ASN A 127 -2.57 -2.65 5.67
CA ASN A 127 -3.76 -1.89 5.29
C ASN A 127 -3.39 -0.99 4.10
N ASN A 128 -3.94 -1.28 2.94
CA ASN A 128 -3.67 -0.54 1.70
C ASN A 128 -4.99 -0.29 0.94
N ASP A 129 -4.91 0.22 -0.28
CA ASP A 129 -6.07 0.55 -1.12
C ASP A 129 -6.86 -0.66 -1.66
N GLN A 130 -6.37 -1.89 -1.44
CA GLN A 130 -6.99 -3.11 -1.94
C GLN A 130 -7.50 -4.02 -0.81
N TYR A 131 -6.74 -4.15 0.28
CA TYR A 131 -7.06 -5.06 1.38
C TYR A 131 -6.44 -4.63 2.70
N CYS A 132 -6.99 -5.17 3.79
CA CYS A 132 -6.47 -5.06 5.14
C CYS A 132 -6.32 -6.45 5.77
N GLY A 133 -5.27 -6.63 6.56
CA GLY A 133 -5.04 -7.82 7.35
C GLY A 133 -4.64 -7.47 8.77
N LYS A 134 -5.29 -8.10 9.74
CA LYS A 134 -5.08 -7.88 11.18
C LYS A 134 -5.10 -9.19 11.95
N VAL A 135 -4.45 -9.18 13.11
CA VAL A 135 -4.76 -10.11 14.20
C VAL A 135 -5.46 -9.32 15.30
N LEU A 136 -6.62 -9.80 15.72
CA LEU A 136 -7.40 -9.25 16.82
C LEU A 136 -7.20 -10.15 18.04
N HIS A 137 -6.44 -9.68 19.03
CA HIS A 137 -6.24 -10.39 20.28
C HIS A 137 -7.25 -9.92 21.32
N PHE A 138 -8.02 -10.84 21.88
CA PHE A 138 -9.05 -10.56 22.89
C PHE A 138 -8.70 -11.16 24.24
N ASN A 139 -8.86 -10.36 25.28
CA ASN A 139 -8.82 -10.82 26.66
C ASN A 139 -10.17 -11.43 27.05
N LYS A 140 -10.14 -12.49 27.85
CA LYS A 140 -11.33 -13.14 28.37
C LYS A 140 -12.30 -12.16 29.05
N GLY A 141 -13.59 -12.30 28.75
CA GLY A 141 -14.65 -11.46 29.29
C GLY A 141 -14.82 -10.11 28.60
N SER A 142 -13.96 -9.80 27.61
CA SER A 142 -14.02 -8.54 26.87
C SER A 142 -14.86 -8.63 25.60
N LYS A 143 -15.23 -7.46 25.09
CA LYS A 143 -15.98 -7.34 23.83
C LYS A 143 -15.68 -6.04 23.10
N PHE A 144 -15.75 -6.04 21.79
CA PHE A 144 -15.86 -4.79 21.06
C PHE A 144 -17.31 -4.30 20.95
N SER A 145 -17.51 -3.09 20.41
CA SER A 145 -18.85 -2.50 20.23
C SER A 145 -19.67 -3.30 19.23
N MET A 146 -20.99 -3.35 19.42
CA MET A 146 -21.90 -3.72 18.33
C MET A 146 -21.81 -2.62 17.27
N HIS A 147 -21.30 -2.94 16.08
CA HIS A 147 -21.05 -1.97 15.01
C HIS A 147 -21.21 -2.62 13.63
N PHE A 148 -21.24 -1.78 12.61
CA PHE A 148 -21.24 -2.20 11.22
C PHE A 148 -20.34 -1.28 10.36
N HIS A 149 -20.03 -1.74 9.16
CA HIS A 149 -19.25 -1.02 8.17
C HIS A 149 -20.07 -0.85 6.89
N LEU A 150 -20.00 0.32 6.27
CA LEU A 150 -20.64 0.57 4.97
C LEU A 150 -19.73 0.22 3.79
N LEU A 151 -18.42 0.39 3.97
CA LEU A 151 -17.41 0.18 2.93
C LEU A 151 -16.66 -1.13 3.09
N LYS A 152 -16.39 -1.54 4.36
CA LYS A 152 -15.59 -2.72 4.67
C LYS A 152 -16.46 -3.99 4.65
N LYS A 153 -15.97 -5.01 3.93
CA LYS A 153 -16.37 -6.42 4.06
C LYS A 153 -15.20 -7.16 4.69
N GLU A 154 -15.46 -8.00 5.68
CA GLU A 154 -14.41 -8.69 6.42
C GLU A 154 -14.72 -10.17 6.62
N THR A 155 -13.68 -10.98 6.62
CA THR A 155 -13.72 -12.40 6.94
C THR A 155 -12.79 -12.66 8.11
N TRP A 156 -13.28 -13.39 9.10
CA TRP A 156 -12.54 -13.78 10.29
C TRP A 156 -12.26 -15.26 10.29
N TYR A 157 -11.07 -15.63 10.75
CA TYR A 157 -10.67 -16.98 11.07
C TYR A 157 -10.27 -17.02 12.55
N VAL A 158 -10.92 -17.86 13.35
CA VAL A 158 -10.57 -18.06 14.75
C VAL A 158 -9.34 -18.94 14.83
N SER A 159 -8.19 -18.36 15.18
CA SER A 159 -6.94 -19.11 15.29
C SER A 159 -6.72 -19.73 16.67
N SER A 160 -7.31 -19.13 17.71
CA SER A 160 -7.29 -19.65 19.07
C SER A 160 -8.41 -19.04 19.91
N GLY A 161 -8.80 -19.69 21.00
CA GLY A 161 -9.82 -19.22 21.93
C GLY A 161 -11.24 -19.60 21.56
N ILE A 162 -12.20 -19.12 22.36
CA ILE A 162 -13.63 -19.33 22.19
C ILE A 162 -14.35 -18.00 22.27
N PHE A 163 -15.25 -17.76 21.32
CA PHE A 163 -15.95 -16.48 21.20
C PHE A 163 -17.45 -16.67 21.09
N ARG A 164 -18.19 -15.70 21.56
CA ARG A 164 -19.61 -15.53 21.25
C ARG A 164 -19.76 -14.43 20.22
N PHE A 165 -20.20 -14.81 19.04
CA PHE A 165 -20.50 -13.91 17.95
C PHE A 165 -21.99 -13.57 17.93
N THR A 166 -22.31 -12.29 17.90
CA THR A 166 -23.68 -11.80 17.79
C THR A 166 -23.79 -10.87 16.59
N TYR A 167 -24.77 -11.09 15.74
CA TYR A 167 -25.07 -10.23 14.60
C TYR A 167 -26.57 -9.99 14.44
N ILE A 168 -26.91 -8.95 13.68
CA ILE A 168 -28.29 -8.65 13.33
C ILE A 168 -28.49 -9.06 11.86
N ASP A 169 -29.46 -9.94 11.61
CA ASP A 169 -29.92 -10.20 10.25
C ASP A 169 -30.71 -8.97 9.76
N THR A 170 -30.16 -8.28 8.77
CA THR A 170 -30.73 -7.03 8.27
C THR A 170 -32.00 -7.22 7.43
N ASN A 171 -32.37 -8.47 7.06
CA ASN A 171 -33.59 -8.77 6.36
C ASN A 171 -34.76 -9.00 7.32
N THR A 172 -34.49 -9.64 8.47
CA THR A 172 -35.52 -10.03 9.44
C THR A 172 -35.51 -9.18 10.72
N ALA A 173 -34.44 -8.44 10.97
CA ALA A 173 -34.12 -7.73 12.20
C ALA A 173 -33.88 -8.65 13.42
N ASP A 174 -33.71 -9.96 13.20
CA ASP A 174 -33.40 -10.89 14.25
C ASP A 174 -31.98 -10.72 14.77
N ILE A 175 -31.84 -10.83 16.11
CA ILE A 175 -30.52 -10.88 16.76
C ILE A 175 -30.12 -12.35 16.89
N ILE A 176 -29.09 -12.74 16.17
CA ILE A 176 -28.60 -14.10 16.11
C ILE A 176 -27.28 -14.19 16.88
N THR A 177 -27.18 -15.18 17.74
CA THR A 177 -25.95 -15.43 18.51
C THR A 177 -25.48 -16.87 18.29
N GLN A 178 -24.18 -17.04 18.05
CA GLN A 178 -23.54 -18.33 17.88
C GLN A 178 -22.17 -18.36 18.56
N GLN A 179 -21.71 -19.54 18.95
CA GLN A 179 -20.35 -19.74 19.40
C GLN A 179 -19.44 -19.91 18.20
N LEU A 180 -18.22 -19.36 18.30
CA LEU A 180 -17.13 -19.61 17.38
C LEU A 180 -15.99 -20.27 18.14
N ASP A 181 -15.54 -21.40 17.63
CA ASP A 181 -14.43 -22.17 18.15
C ASP A 181 -13.20 -22.05 17.24
N THR A 182 -12.04 -22.45 17.75
CA THR A 182 -10.80 -22.48 16.93
C THR A 182 -11.01 -23.29 15.65
N GLY A 183 -10.70 -22.68 14.52
CA GLY A 183 -10.89 -23.25 13.17
C GLY A 183 -12.13 -22.70 12.44
N ASP A 184 -13.04 -22.02 13.12
CA ASP A 184 -14.23 -21.44 12.49
C ASP A 184 -13.87 -20.24 11.61
N VAL A 185 -14.65 -20.08 10.54
CA VAL A 185 -14.57 -18.94 9.62
C VAL A 185 -15.94 -18.28 9.52
N ILE A 186 -15.96 -16.95 9.60
CA ILE A 186 -17.18 -16.16 9.41
C ILE A 186 -16.91 -14.93 8.53
N THR A 187 -17.89 -14.56 7.73
CA THR A 187 -17.83 -13.35 6.91
C THR A 187 -18.91 -12.37 7.35
N ASN A 188 -18.51 -11.15 7.63
CA ASN A 188 -19.39 -10.02 7.91
C ASN A 188 -19.57 -9.20 6.64
N GLU A 189 -20.80 -9.12 6.17
CA GLU A 189 -21.15 -8.33 5.00
C GLU A 189 -21.25 -6.83 5.35
N LYS A 190 -21.15 -5.99 4.32
CA LYS A 190 -21.35 -4.56 4.46
C LYS A 190 -22.74 -4.26 5.02
N GLY A 191 -22.82 -3.33 5.96
CA GLY A 191 -24.06 -2.94 6.60
C GLY A 191 -24.57 -3.91 7.67
N GLN A 192 -23.92 -5.05 7.91
CA GLN A 192 -24.33 -6.05 8.89
C GLN A 192 -23.79 -5.71 10.28
N PRO A 193 -24.64 -5.37 11.26
CA PRO A 193 -24.20 -5.14 12.64
C PRO A 193 -23.73 -6.42 13.29
N HIS A 194 -22.56 -6.35 13.93
CA HIS A 194 -21.94 -7.51 14.56
C HIS A 194 -21.13 -7.15 15.80
N GLN A 195 -20.91 -8.14 16.67
CA GLN A 195 -20.16 -8.02 17.91
C GLN A 195 -19.50 -9.35 18.28
N ILE A 196 -18.28 -9.30 18.78
CA ILE A 196 -17.59 -10.41 19.45
C ILE A 196 -17.55 -10.16 20.95
N TYR A 197 -17.82 -11.22 21.72
CA TYR A 197 -17.53 -11.34 23.14
C TYR A 197 -16.57 -12.53 23.34
N CYS A 198 -15.45 -12.30 24.02
CA CYS A 198 -14.43 -13.31 24.26
C CYS A 198 -14.81 -14.17 25.47
N ILE A 199 -15.02 -15.46 25.26
CA ILE A 199 -15.29 -16.45 26.32
C ILE A 199 -13.98 -16.98 26.91
N GLU A 200 -13.01 -17.28 26.03
CA GLU A 200 -11.63 -17.67 26.39
C GLU A 200 -10.65 -16.85 25.56
N ASP A 201 -9.56 -16.39 26.21
CA ASP A 201 -8.51 -15.61 25.53
C ASP A 201 -8.15 -16.20 24.17
N GLY A 202 -8.05 -15.36 23.17
CA GLY A 202 -7.73 -15.87 21.85
C GLY A 202 -7.54 -14.82 20.78
N ASP A 203 -7.24 -15.32 19.60
CA ASP A 203 -6.89 -14.54 18.42
C ASP A 203 -7.82 -14.85 17.26
N ILE A 204 -8.24 -13.78 16.59
CA ILE A 204 -8.98 -13.82 15.33
C ILE A 204 -8.10 -13.18 14.24
N PHE A 205 -7.85 -13.88 13.13
CA PHE A 205 -7.29 -13.29 11.93
C PHE A 205 -8.42 -12.64 11.13
N GLU A 206 -8.28 -11.34 10.87
CA GLU A 206 -9.17 -10.57 10.00
C GLU A 206 -8.49 -10.35 8.65
N VAL A 207 -9.17 -10.73 7.58
CA VAL A 207 -8.88 -10.29 6.22
C VAL A 207 -10.07 -9.49 5.72
N SER A 208 -9.84 -8.27 5.28
CA SER A 208 -10.92 -7.38 4.85
C SER A 208 -10.53 -6.52 3.65
N THR A 209 -11.50 -5.87 3.03
CA THR A 209 -11.24 -4.70 2.18
C THR A 209 -10.58 -3.61 3.02
N THR A 210 -10.09 -2.55 2.38
CA THR A 210 -9.41 -1.42 3.05
C THR A 210 -10.13 -0.98 4.32
N HIS A 211 -9.39 -0.83 5.41
CA HIS A 211 -9.91 -0.34 6.68
C HIS A 211 -9.79 1.18 6.77
N TYR A 212 -10.90 1.82 7.17
CA TYR A 212 -10.98 3.23 7.51
C TYR A 212 -11.56 3.39 8.92
N ASP A 213 -10.91 4.12 9.81
CA ASP A 213 -11.40 4.37 11.17
C ASP A 213 -12.78 5.06 11.18
N SER A 214 -13.06 5.87 10.15
CA SER A 214 -14.34 6.56 9.97
C SER A 214 -15.49 5.64 9.53
N ASP A 215 -15.20 4.42 9.04
CA ASP A 215 -16.20 3.44 8.56
C ASP A 215 -16.67 2.49 9.67
N SER A 216 -16.65 2.89 10.93
CA SER A 216 -17.12 2.09 12.05
C SER A 216 -18.32 2.77 12.73
N TYR A 217 -19.54 2.32 12.37
CA TYR A 217 -20.80 2.87 12.87
C TYR A 217 -21.30 2.05 14.05
N ARG A 218 -21.24 2.61 15.26
CA ARG A 218 -21.56 1.91 16.51
C ARG A 218 -23.01 2.07 16.89
N ILE A 219 -23.68 0.96 17.21
CA ILE A 219 -25.05 0.90 17.74
C ILE A 219 -25.10 0.40 19.18
N GLY A 220 -24.02 -0.14 19.70
CA GLY A 220 -23.89 -0.56 21.10
C GLY A 220 -22.47 -0.39 21.59
N LYS A 221 -22.29 -0.07 22.88
CA LYS A 221 -20.96 0.12 23.49
C LYS A 221 -20.19 -1.20 23.63
N GLY A 222 -18.90 -1.13 23.45
CA GLY A 222 -17.91 -2.15 23.81
C GLY A 222 -16.93 -1.62 24.85
N ASP A 223 -15.89 -2.40 25.14
CA ASP A 223 -14.93 -2.07 26.20
C ASP A 223 -13.99 -0.91 25.87
N SER A 224 -13.86 -0.55 24.58
CA SER A 224 -13.12 0.64 24.15
C SER A 224 -13.91 1.97 24.32
N GLN A 225 -15.20 1.93 24.71
CA GLN A 225 -16.07 3.10 24.90
C GLN A 225 -16.50 3.28 26.37
N LYS A 226 -15.70 2.82 27.31
CA LYS A 226 -15.91 3.00 28.75
C LYS A 226 -15.59 4.41 29.20
#